data_970bb0af765a3238ca49c6782a529b42
#
_entry.id   970bb0af765a3238ca49c6782a529b42
#
_cell.length_a   1.000
_cell.length_b   1.000
_cell.length_c   1.000
_cell.angle_alpha   90.00
_cell.angle_beta   90.00
_cell.angle_gamma   90.00
#
_symmetry.space_group_name_H-M   'P 1'
#
loop_
_entity.id
_entity.type
_entity.pdbx_description
1 polymer ?
#
loop_
_entity_poly.entity_id
_entity_poly.type
_entity_poly.pdbx_seq_one_letter_code
_entity_poly.pdbx_strand_id
1 'polypeptide(L)'
;MMNLDKNRTIYLTSKESKARIKKIPESELLHDSKTELMSIKVVKNQIRQSILGFGGAFTEASASVYDQLDAGKKSEIIQAYFGDNGNQYNMGRTHINSCDFSLGNYALCEDEDRKLDGFSVERDKKMLIPFIKVALNEASSSVLIMASPWSPPPWMKTNNQM
;
A
#
# COMPACT_ATOMS: atom_id res chain seq x y z
N MET A 1 -12.62 19.67 34.53
CA MET A 1 -13.26 18.67 33.63
C MET A 1 -12.72 18.87 32.22
N MET A 2 -11.92 17.96 31.71
CA MET A 2 -11.53 18.01 30.30
C MET A 2 -12.76 17.74 29.44
N ASN A 3 -13.11 18.71 28.60
CA ASN A 3 -14.18 18.56 27.64
C ASN A 3 -13.71 17.56 26.58
N LEU A 4 -14.09 16.30 26.73
CA LEU A 4 -13.76 15.26 25.78
C LEU A 4 -14.58 15.51 24.52
N ASP A 5 -13.89 15.83 23.45
CA ASP A 5 -14.47 16.07 22.11
C ASP A 5 -15.38 14.88 21.75
N LYS A 6 -16.71 15.09 21.69
CA LYS A 6 -17.70 14.02 21.49
C LYS A 6 -17.65 13.35 20.12
N ASN A 7 -16.76 13.80 19.23
CA ASN A 7 -16.66 13.34 17.83
C ASN A 7 -15.48 12.39 17.57
N ARG A 8 -15.02 11.64 18.55
CA ARG A 8 -13.96 10.66 18.33
C ARG A 8 -14.54 9.26 18.08
N THR A 9 -14.01 8.59 17.10
CA THR A 9 -14.24 7.16 16.87
C THR A 9 -12.94 6.41 17.14
N ILE A 10 -13.03 5.35 17.94
CA ILE A 10 -11.88 4.53 18.30
C ILE A 10 -12.06 3.15 17.69
N TYR A 11 -11.04 2.70 16.97
CA TYR A 11 -10.92 1.33 16.48
C TYR A 11 -9.77 0.65 17.19
N LEU A 12 -10.00 -0.53 17.73
CA LEU A 12 -9.01 -1.30 18.47
C LEU A 12 -8.62 -2.56 17.71
N THR A 13 -7.32 -2.79 17.60
CA THR A 13 -6.75 -4.10 17.30
C THR A 13 -5.88 -4.50 18.48
N SER A 14 -6.18 -5.64 19.12
CA SER A 14 -5.48 -6.11 20.30
C SER A 14 -5.33 -7.63 20.27
N LYS A 15 -4.13 -8.11 20.57
CA LYS A 15 -3.86 -9.55 20.70
C LYS A 15 -4.61 -10.15 21.90
N GLU A 16 -4.64 -9.45 23.01
CA GLU A 16 -5.24 -9.91 24.28
C GLU A 16 -6.76 -10.06 24.17
N SER A 17 -7.45 -9.02 23.69
CA SER A 17 -8.90 -9.03 23.50
C SER A 17 -9.37 -9.73 22.24
N LYS A 18 -8.45 -10.21 21.38
CA LYS A 18 -8.73 -10.74 20.02
C LYS A 18 -9.50 -9.76 19.13
N ALA A 19 -9.55 -8.49 19.47
CA ALA A 19 -10.18 -7.46 18.65
C ALA A 19 -9.39 -7.28 17.34
N ARG A 20 -10.11 -7.07 16.21
CA ARG A 20 -9.55 -6.77 14.91
C ARG A 20 -10.33 -5.61 14.30
N ILE A 21 -9.74 -4.41 14.34
CA ILE A 21 -10.37 -3.16 13.89
C ILE A 21 -11.79 -3.01 14.47
N LYS A 22 -11.98 -3.46 15.72
CA LYS A 22 -13.27 -3.38 16.39
C LYS A 22 -13.53 -1.92 16.79
N LYS A 23 -14.67 -1.36 16.36
CA LYS A 23 -15.11 -0.06 16.86
C LYS A 23 -15.47 -0.18 18.34
N ILE A 24 -14.85 0.63 19.17
CA ILE A 24 -15.08 0.65 20.62
C ILE A 24 -16.14 1.72 20.94
N PRO A 25 -17.26 1.33 21.57
CA PRO A 25 -18.25 2.30 22.02
C PRO A 25 -17.68 3.14 23.18
N GLU A 26 -18.13 4.38 23.28
CA GLU A 26 -17.64 5.31 24.31
C GLU A 26 -17.85 4.78 25.75
N SER A 27 -18.90 3.97 25.95
CA SER A 27 -19.19 3.31 27.23
C SER A 27 -18.16 2.27 27.68
N GLU A 28 -17.37 1.72 26.73
CA GLU A 28 -16.29 0.76 27.05
C GLU A 28 -14.96 1.48 27.36
N LEU A 29 -14.88 2.80 27.21
CA LEU A 29 -13.69 3.57 27.53
C LEU A 29 -13.59 3.77 29.04
N LEU A 30 -12.53 3.21 29.62
CA LEU A 30 -12.24 3.41 31.04
C LEU A 30 -11.81 4.86 31.28
N HIS A 31 -12.51 5.55 32.15
CA HIS A 31 -12.12 6.84 32.70
C HIS A 31 -11.43 6.62 34.06
N ASP A 32 -10.24 6.03 34.02
CA ASP A 32 -9.47 5.88 35.27
C ASP A 32 -8.65 7.15 35.54
N SER A 33 -9.03 7.89 36.57
CA SER A 33 -8.34 9.10 36.98
C SER A 33 -7.16 8.84 37.94
N LYS A 34 -6.89 7.57 38.28
CA LYS A 34 -5.93 7.21 39.31
C LYS A 34 -4.65 6.54 38.82
N THR A 35 -4.58 6.18 37.54
CA THR A 35 -3.40 5.51 36.97
C THR A 35 -2.56 6.50 36.18
N GLU A 36 -1.25 6.54 36.39
CA GLU A 36 -0.30 7.25 35.54
C GLU A 36 -0.19 6.50 34.19
N LEU A 37 -1.17 6.73 33.35
CA LEU A 37 -1.19 6.15 32.01
C LEU A 37 -0.34 6.96 31.06
N MET A 38 0.34 6.27 30.18
CA MET A 38 1.03 6.91 29.05
C MET A 38 0.00 7.68 28.22
N SER A 39 0.20 8.99 28.07
CA SER A 39 -0.74 9.86 27.35
C SER A 39 -0.17 10.29 26.01
N ILE A 40 -1.03 10.36 25.00
CA ILE A 40 -0.73 10.96 23.69
C ILE A 40 -1.52 12.25 23.58
N LYS A 41 -0.80 13.38 23.40
CA LYS A 41 -1.42 14.69 23.21
C LYS A 41 -1.39 15.09 21.74
N VAL A 42 -2.56 15.25 21.13
CA VAL A 42 -2.69 15.82 19.77
C VAL A 42 -2.79 17.34 19.89
N VAL A 43 -1.79 18.05 19.37
CA VAL A 43 -1.71 19.52 19.44
C VAL A 43 -2.10 20.11 18.08
N LYS A 44 -3.38 20.38 17.90
CA LYS A 44 -3.98 20.80 16.61
C LYS A 44 -3.41 22.11 16.02
N ASN A 45 -2.85 22.97 16.86
CA ASN A 45 -2.26 24.27 16.44
C ASN A 45 -0.75 24.19 16.15
N GLN A 46 -0.13 23.01 16.27
CA GLN A 46 1.26 22.78 15.90
C GLN A 46 1.34 21.91 14.65
N ILE A 47 0.94 22.50 13.54
CA ILE A 47 0.97 21.82 12.24
C ILE A 47 2.42 21.61 11.81
N ARG A 48 2.72 20.43 11.29
CA ARG A 48 4.01 20.04 10.71
C ARG A 48 3.85 19.95 9.18
N GLN A 49 4.27 18.84 8.57
CA GLN A 49 4.13 18.61 7.13
C GLN A 49 2.69 18.24 6.75
N SER A 50 2.33 18.48 5.50
CA SER A 50 1.11 17.92 4.91
C SER A 50 1.37 16.51 4.41
N ILE A 51 0.46 15.59 4.72
CA ILE A 51 0.48 14.23 4.18
C ILE A 51 -0.18 14.26 2.80
N LEU A 52 0.55 13.82 1.76
CA LEU A 52 0.03 13.79 0.39
C LEU A 52 -0.99 12.67 0.17
N GLY A 53 -0.87 11.56 0.89
CA GLY A 53 -1.78 10.44 0.76
C GLY A 53 -1.30 9.16 1.43
N PHE A 54 -2.05 8.10 1.18
CA PHE A 54 -1.78 6.76 1.65
C PHE A 54 -1.91 5.77 0.51
N GLY A 55 -1.23 4.64 0.62
CA GLY A 55 -1.29 3.61 -0.40
C GLY A 55 -0.50 2.37 -0.05
N GLY A 56 -0.35 1.50 -1.03
CA GLY A 56 0.36 0.23 -0.91
C GLY A 56 1.25 -0.07 -2.11
N ALA A 57 1.87 -1.25 -2.08
CA ALA A 57 2.72 -1.71 -3.15
C ALA A 57 1.91 -2.56 -4.16
N PHE A 58 2.10 -2.25 -5.44
CA PHE A 58 1.73 -3.13 -6.54
C PHE A 58 2.93 -4.02 -6.84
N THR A 59 2.80 -5.31 -6.56
CA THR A 59 3.84 -6.31 -6.78
C THR A 59 3.39 -7.36 -7.78
N GLU A 60 4.35 -8.04 -8.45
CA GLU A 60 4.00 -9.12 -9.37
C GLU A 60 3.26 -10.26 -8.65
N ALA A 61 3.66 -10.59 -7.40
CA ALA A 61 2.96 -11.58 -6.60
C ALA A 61 1.51 -11.19 -6.30
N SER A 62 1.24 -9.93 -5.92
CA SER A 62 -0.12 -9.47 -5.68
C SER A 62 -0.95 -9.44 -6.97
N ALA A 63 -0.35 -9.05 -8.10
CA ALA A 63 -1.00 -9.07 -9.40
C ALA A 63 -1.37 -10.51 -9.82
N SER A 64 -0.48 -11.49 -9.58
CA SER A 64 -0.72 -12.89 -9.86
C SER A 64 -1.87 -13.47 -9.02
N VAL A 65 -1.92 -13.15 -7.73
CA VAL A 65 -3.04 -13.56 -6.87
C VAL A 65 -4.34 -12.89 -7.33
N TYR A 66 -4.31 -11.60 -7.62
CA TYR A 66 -5.47 -10.87 -8.14
C TYR A 66 -6.00 -11.49 -9.44
N ASP A 67 -5.10 -11.87 -10.36
CA ASP A 67 -5.49 -12.46 -11.64
C ASP A 67 -6.26 -13.77 -11.49
N GLN A 68 -5.96 -14.56 -10.46
CA GLN A 68 -6.62 -15.85 -10.16
C GLN A 68 -8.01 -15.72 -9.51
N LEU A 69 -8.39 -14.53 -9.06
CA LEU A 69 -9.68 -14.30 -8.42
C LEU A 69 -10.83 -14.23 -9.44
N ASP A 70 -12.02 -14.61 -9.01
CA ASP A 70 -13.23 -14.35 -9.77
C ASP A 70 -13.55 -12.85 -9.87
N ALA A 71 -14.41 -12.48 -10.82
CA ALA A 71 -14.72 -11.07 -11.09
C ALA A 71 -15.32 -10.34 -9.87
N GLY A 72 -16.11 -11.03 -9.04
CA GLY A 72 -16.70 -10.45 -7.84
C GLY A 72 -15.64 -10.07 -6.82
N LYS A 73 -14.71 -10.98 -6.52
CA LYS A 73 -13.61 -10.73 -5.60
C LYS A 73 -12.60 -9.70 -6.13
N LYS A 74 -12.35 -9.69 -7.45
CA LYS A 74 -11.55 -8.64 -8.09
C LYS A 74 -12.15 -7.27 -7.83
N SER A 75 -13.47 -7.12 -8.05
CA SER A 75 -14.18 -5.87 -7.80
C SER A 75 -14.17 -5.50 -6.31
N GLU A 76 -14.44 -6.44 -5.42
CA GLU A 76 -14.44 -6.21 -3.97
C GLU A 76 -13.11 -5.66 -3.47
N ILE A 77 -11.97 -6.25 -3.89
CA ILE A 77 -10.64 -5.79 -3.49
C ILE A 77 -10.36 -4.37 -4.00
N ILE A 78 -10.64 -4.12 -5.27
CA ILE A 78 -10.37 -2.80 -5.86
C ILE A 78 -11.24 -1.73 -5.20
N GLN A 79 -12.52 -2.01 -4.96
CA GLN A 79 -13.42 -1.10 -4.23
C GLN A 79 -12.95 -0.87 -2.80
N ALA A 80 -12.51 -1.91 -2.09
CA ALA A 80 -12.05 -1.77 -0.71
C ALA A 80 -10.81 -0.89 -0.57
N TYR A 81 -9.90 -0.93 -1.54
CA TYR A 81 -8.66 -0.14 -1.48
C TYR A 81 -8.79 1.24 -2.14
N PHE A 82 -9.48 1.35 -3.28
CA PHE A 82 -9.45 2.53 -4.13
C PHE A 82 -10.80 3.22 -4.29
N GLY A 83 -11.91 2.49 -4.08
CA GLY A 83 -13.27 3.03 -4.23
C GLY A 83 -13.68 4.03 -3.16
N ASP A 84 -14.74 4.79 -3.44
CA ASP A 84 -15.27 5.87 -2.59
C ASP A 84 -15.62 5.44 -1.16
N ASN A 85 -16.11 4.23 -0.99
CA ASN A 85 -16.49 3.68 0.31
C ASN A 85 -15.38 2.83 0.96
N GLY A 86 -14.21 2.75 0.32
CA GLY A 86 -13.04 2.02 0.79
C GLY A 86 -11.99 2.91 1.44
N ASN A 87 -10.73 2.48 1.35
CA ASN A 87 -9.60 3.22 1.91
C ASN A 87 -9.22 4.47 1.09
N GLN A 88 -9.73 4.60 -0.12
CA GLN A 88 -9.45 5.71 -1.04
C GLN A 88 -7.94 5.95 -1.23
N TYR A 89 -7.18 4.87 -1.44
CA TYR A 89 -5.75 4.99 -1.67
C TYR A 89 -5.46 5.86 -2.89
N ASN A 90 -4.60 6.85 -2.70
CA ASN A 90 -4.18 7.79 -3.72
C ASN A 90 -2.67 7.79 -3.97
N MET A 91 -1.97 6.80 -3.43
CA MET A 91 -0.55 6.54 -3.69
C MET A 91 -0.33 5.07 -3.94
N GLY A 92 0.64 4.76 -4.81
CA GLY A 92 1.07 3.40 -5.07
C GLY A 92 2.57 3.33 -5.30
N ARG A 93 3.18 2.19 -5.02
CA ARG A 93 4.56 1.89 -5.35
C ARG A 93 4.62 0.64 -6.20
N THR A 94 5.40 0.67 -7.27
CA THR A 94 5.73 -0.50 -8.06
C THR A 94 7.24 -0.65 -8.21
N HIS A 95 7.70 -1.85 -8.51
CA HIS A 95 9.12 -2.12 -8.74
C HIS A 95 9.51 -1.86 -10.21
N ILE A 96 10.76 -1.50 -10.42
CA ILE A 96 11.45 -1.55 -11.71
C ILE A 96 12.45 -2.72 -11.61
N ASN A 97 12.45 -3.63 -12.58
CA ASN A 97 13.04 -4.96 -12.49
C ASN A 97 12.38 -5.81 -11.39
N SER A 98 12.86 -7.03 -11.19
CA SER A 98 12.33 -7.89 -10.13
C SER A 98 12.65 -7.37 -8.72
N CYS A 99 11.80 -7.75 -7.79
CA CYS A 99 11.99 -7.57 -6.35
C CYS A 99 11.73 -8.91 -5.64
N ASP A 100 11.86 -8.94 -4.31
CA ASP A 100 11.58 -10.11 -3.47
C ASP A 100 10.10 -10.58 -3.52
N PHE A 101 9.19 -9.73 -3.99
CA PHE A 101 7.79 -10.07 -4.27
C PHE A 101 7.51 -10.31 -5.76
N SER A 102 8.51 -10.65 -6.55
CA SER A 102 8.33 -11.12 -7.92
C SER A 102 8.24 -12.65 -7.98
N LEU A 103 7.63 -13.17 -9.04
CA LEU A 103 7.51 -14.63 -9.26
C LEU A 103 8.83 -15.27 -9.68
N GLY A 104 9.84 -14.48 -9.88
CA GLY A 104 11.21 -14.90 -10.22
C GLY A 104 12.04 -13.68 -10.59
N ASN A 105 13.35 -13.86 -10.67
CA ASN A 105 14.26 -12.80 -11.06
C ASN A 105 14.10 -12.45 -12.55
N TYR A 106 14.08 -11.18 -12.86
CA TYR A 106 14.08 -10.65 -14.23
C TYR A 106 14.59 -9.21 -14.26
N ALA A 107 15.08 -8.80 -15.39
CA ALA A 107 15.40 -7.43 -15.70
C ALA A 107 14.63 -6.97 -16.96
N LEU A 108 14.30 -5.69 -17.02
CA LEU A 108 13.62 -5.09 -18.18
C LEU A 108 14.58 -4.92 -19.38
N CYS A 109 15.88 -5.08 -19.13
CA CYS A 109 16.94 -5.16 -20.10
C CYS A 109 17.97 -6.16 -19.59
N GLU A 110 17.94 -7.40 -20.12
CA GLU A 110 18.71 -8.53 -19.56
C GLU A 110 20.13 -8.65 -20.10
N ASP A 111 20.36 -8.22 -21.33
CA ASP A 111 21.66 -8.25 -21.97
C ASP A 111 22.50 -7.02 -21.62
N GLU A 112 23.82 -7.07 -21.84
CA GLU A 112 24.72 -5.93 -21.66
C GLU A 112 24.46 -4.86 -22.74
N ASP A 113 23.27 -4.29 -22.68
CA ASP A 113 22.74 -3.34 -23.66
C ASP A 113 22.71 -1.92 -23.06
N ARG A 114 23.84 -1.22 -23.23
CA ARG A 114 23.99 0.17 -22.75
C ARG A 114 23.14 1.19 -23.49
N LYS A 115 22.58 0.83 -24.64
CA LYS A 115 21.70 1.69 -25.44
C LYS A 115 20.23 1.46 -25.12
N LEU A 116 19.94 0.40 -24.38
CA LEU A 116 18.58 -0.02 -24.02
C LEU A 116 17.72 -0.40 -25.25
N ASP A 117 18.36 -0.88 -26.32
CA ASP A 117 17.65 -1.31 -27.53
C ASP A 117 16.74 -2.52 -27.26
N GLY A 118 17.12 -3.38 -26.30
CA GLY A 118 16.37 -4.54 -25.83
C GLY A 118 15.46 -4.27 -24.62
N PHE A 119 15.28 -3.00 -24.21
CA PHE A 119 14.39 -2.67 -23.08
C PHE A 119 12.95 -3.09 -23.38
N SER A 120 12.35 -3.85 -22.44
CA SER A 120 11.00 -4.36 -22.63
C SER A 120 10.24 -4.45 -21.32
N VAL A 121 8.99 -4.01 -21.33
CA VAL A 121 8.01 -4.16 -20.22
C VAL A 121 6.98 -5.25 -20.52
N GLU A 122 7.24 -6.12 -21.51
CA GLU A 122 6.27 -7.15 -21.93
C GLU A 122 5.92 -8.11 -20.80
N ARG A 123 6.83 -8.38 -19.86
CA ARG A 123 6.53 -9.17 -18.67
C ARG A 123 5.49 -8.48 -17.80
N ASP A 124 5.69 -7.21 -17.52
CA ASP A 124 4.80 -6.44 -16.63
C ASP A 124 3.42 -6.20 -17.25
N LYS A 125 3.34 -6.19 -18.59
CA LYS A 125 2.07 -6.09 -19.32
C LYS A 125 1.16 -7.30 -19.14
N LYS A 126 1.68 -8.44 -18.69
CA LYS A 126 0.86 -9.65 -18.50
C LYS A 126 -0.11 -9.53 -17.32
N MET A 127 0.35 -9.00 -16.19
CA MET A 127 -0.44 -8.94 -14.96
C MET A 127 -0.28 -7.63 -14.19
N LEU A 128 0.96 -7.15 -13.98
CA LEU A 128 1.25 -6.02 -13.11
C LEU A 128 0.64 -4.72 -13.63
N ILE A 129 0.90 -4.37 -14.89
CA ILE A 129 0.35 -3.15 -15.50
C ILE A 129 -1.19 -3.19 -15.59
N PRO A 130 -1.83 -4.29 -16.02
CA PRO A 130 -3.29 -4.40 -15.96
C PRO A 130 -3.85 -4.20 -14.56
N PHE A 131 -3.25 -4.79 -13.53
CA PHE A 131 -3.68 -4.62 -12.16
C PHE A 131 -3.60 -3.17 -11.69
N ILE A 132 -2.48 -2.47 -11.98
CA ILE A 132 -2.33 -1.04 -11.70
C ILE A 132 -3.42 -0.23 -12.43
N LYS A 133 -3.65 -0.50 -13.72
CA LYS A 133 -4.66 0.23 -14.51
C LYS A 133 -6.06 0.08 -13.94
N VAL A 134 -6.45 -1.11 -13.50
CA VAL A 134 -7.76 -1.31 -12.85
C VAL A 134 -7.89 -0.46 -11.60
N ALA A 135 -6.85 -0.42 -10.75
CA ALA A 135 -6.84 0.42 -9.55
C ALA A 135 -6.93 1.93 -9.88
N LEU A 136 -6.18 2.38 -10.91
CA LEU A 136 -6.23 3.78 -11.35
C LEU A 136 -7.61 4.18 -11.89
N ASN A 137 -8.28 3.27 -12.60
CA ASN A 137 -9.61 3.54 -13.16
C ASN A 137 -10.70 3.61 -12.09
N GLU A 138 -10.54 2.89 -10.99
CA GLU A 138 -11.52 2.84 -9.89
C GLU A 138 -11.33 3.97 -8.88
N ALA A 139 -10.11 4.48 -8.77
CA ALA A 139 -9.78 5.48 -7.76
C ALA A 139 -10.56 6.78 -7.97
N SER A 140 -11.18 7.29 -6.91
CA SER A 140 -11.95 8.52 -6.88
C SER A 140 -11.11 9.79 -7.08
N SER A 141 -9.80 9.68 -6.89
CA SER A 141 -8.84 10.75 -7.05
C SER A 141 -7.62 10.27 -7.83
N SER A 142 -6.82 11.22 -8.30
CA SER A 142 -5.53 10.89 -8.95
C SER A 142 -4.64 10.08 -8.03
N VAL A 143 -4.14 8.95 -8.50
CA VAL A 143 -3.20 8.09 -7.78
C VAL A 143 -1.78 8.37 -8.27
N LEU A 144 -0.90 8.72 -7.35
CA LEU A 144 0.52 8.90 -7.61
C LEU A 144 1.22 7.55 -7.56
N ILE A 145 1.92 7.18 -8.63
CA ILE A 145 2.70 5.94 -8.68
C ILE A 145 4.19 6.25 -8.59
N MET A 146 4.86 5.66 -7.59
CA MET A 146 6.30 5.67 -7.47
C MET A 146 6.86 4.37 -8.04
N ALA A 147 7.58 4.44 -9.15
CA ALA A 147 8.34 3.33 -9.68
C ALA A 147 9.74 3.31 -9.03
N SER A 148 10.08 2.20 -8.39
CA SER A 148 11.29 2.07 -7.56
C SER A 148 12.20 0.97 -8.09
N PRO A 149 13.44 1.26 -8.51
CA PRO A 149 14.39 0.23 -8.88
C PRO A 149 14.83 -0.54 -7.63
N TRP A 150 14.78 -1.87 -7.71
CA TRP A 150 15.16 -2.76 -6.61
C TRP A 150 16.54 -3.36 -6.81
N SER A 151 16.76 -3.97 -7.97
CA SER A 151 18.05 -4.54 -8.32
C SER A 151 18.44 -4.11 -9.73
N PRO A 152 19.66 -3.64 -9.96
CA PRO A 152 20.16 -3.47 -11.31
C PRO A 152 20.25 -4.83 -12.01
N PRO A 153 20.22 -4.88 -13.34
CA PRO A 153 20.48 -6.11 -14.08
C PRO A 153 21.83 -6.73 -13.69
N PRO A 154 22.02 -8.06 -13.84
CA PRO A 154 23.27 -8.75 -13.48
C PRO A 154 24.51 -8.12 -14.11
N TRP A 155 24.43 -7.73 -15.38
CA TRP A 155 25.55 -7.13 -16.12
C TRP A 155 26.02 -5.75 -15.59
N MET A 156 25.23 -5.08 -14.74
CA MET A 156 25.60 -3.83 -14.06
C MET A 156 26.28 -4.07 -12.71
N LYS A 157 26.41 -5.32 -12.26
CA LYS A 157 26.95 -5.68 -10.95
C LYS A 157 28.21 -6.52 -11.06
N THR A 158 29.13 -6.33 -10.12
CA THR A 158 30.42 -7.05 -10.09
C THR A 158 30.27 -8.55 -9.86
N ASN A 159 29.17 -8.97 -9.20
CA ASN A 159 28.87 -10.36 -8.91
C ASN A 159 28.04 -11.06 -9.99
N ASN A 160 27.62 -10.35 -11.03
CA ASN A 160 26.75 -10.86 -12.11
C ASN A 160 25.47 -11.58 -11.66
N GLN A 161 24.89 -11.17 -10.54
CA GLN A 161 23.68 -11.79 -9.98
C GLN A 161 22.60 -10.75 -9.64
N MET A 162 21.33 -11.15 -9.80
CA MET A 162 20.19 -10.36 -9.31
C MET A 162 20.08 -10.41 -7.78
#